data_d3ed5b072811a343b4d24f3661f74c69
#
_entry.id   d3ed5b072811a343b4d24f3661f74c69
#
_cell.length_a   1.000
_cell.length_b   1.000
_cell.length_c   1.000
_cell.angle_alpha   90.00
_cell.angle_beta   90.00
_cell.angle_gamma   90.00
#
_symmetry.space_group_name_H-M   'P 1'
#
loop_
_entity.id
_entity.type
_entity.pdbx_description
1 polymer ?
#
loop_
_entity_poly.entity_id
_entity_poly.type
_entity_poly.pdbx_seq_one_letter_code
_entity_poly.pdbx_strand_id
1 'polypeptide(L)'
;MFNIFKRKSKEVQSDLAKPQETEPFFEEKKTLFLRFKEGLSKTKEKLAQTLAEVFEVDRLITQADLEEIEESLILSDLGVETTFALLEPIKRDLSLGKNITSKELKNRLREGLLNLLVDPTRPLPSQGIPATLFFLGVNGVGKTTTIAKLAKNFKDGGYRVLMVAGDTFRAGAIEQLQRWGERVGVPVYAQKEGADPASVIYQGLDKAIKEGFELVLIDTAGRLHTKYNLMEELKKMTRVIEKFIPQEGYENILVLDANTGQNAISQAESFFKAIPIHSVILTKMDGTAKGGVAFAISNKFKLPIRFIGLGEKPEDLLPFDKESFVKAILPE
;
A
#
# COMPACT_ATOMS: atom_id res chain seq x y z
N MET A 1 -0.67 0.77 -16.27
CA MET A 1 -0.10 0.01 -15.14
C MET A 1 -1.17 -0.63 -14.23
N PHE A 2 -2.40 -0.79 -14.72
CA PHE A 2 -3.54 -1.32 -13.95
C PHE A 2 -3.87 -2.79 -14.26
N ASN A 3 -2.83 -3.64 -14.47
CA ASN A 3 -3.05 -5.04 -14.85
C ASN A 3 -2.78 -6.04 -13.71
N ILE A 4 -2.88 -5.60 -12.46
CA ILE A 4 -2.56 -6.43 -11.29
C ILE A 4 -3.49 -7.64 -11.17
N PHE A 5 -4.76 -7.51 -11.60
CA PHE A 5 -5.78 -8.57 -11.50
C PHE A 5 -6.22 -9.17 -12.83
N LYS A 6 -5.57 -8.85 -13.98
CA LYS A 6 -5.95 -9.41 -15.28
C LYS A 6 -5.10 -10.62 -15.65
N ARG A 7 -5.73 -11.76 -15.79
CA ARG A 7 -5.20 -12.92 -16.48
C ARG A 7 -5.35 -12.72 -18.00
N LYS A 8 -4.26 -12.85 -18.77
CA LYS A 8 -4.36 -13.07 -20.21
C LYS A 8 -4.97 -14.44 -20.42
N SER A 9 -6.20 -14.50 -20.95
CA SER A 9 -6.80 -15.75 -21.40
C SER A 9 -5.89 -16.40 -22.43
N LYS A 10 -5.49 -17.66 -22.20
CA LYS A 10 -4.90 -18.51 -23.23
C LYS A 10 -5.98 -18.83 -24.26
N GLU A 11 -5.73 -18.51 -25.51
CA GLU A 11 -6.50 -19.00 -26.63
C GLU A 11 -6.40 -20.53 -26.66
N VAL A 12 -7.50 -21.17 -26.29
CA VAL A 12 -7.79 -22.54 -26.74
C VAL A 12 -8.69 -22.38 -27.96
N GLN A 13 -8.13 -22.64 -29.14
CA GLN A 13 -8.91 -22.73 -30.36
C GLN A 13 -9.88 -23.90 -30.26
N SER A 14 -11.18 -23.64 -30.16
CA SER A 14 -12.26 -24.47 -30.73
C SER A 14 -13.55 -23.65 -30.73
N ASP A 15 -14.04 -23.42 -31.95
CA ASP A 15 -15.40 -23.14 -32.43
C ASP A 15 -16.38 -22.25 -31.66
N LEU A 16 -16.63 -21.09 -32.30
CA LEU A 16 -17.93 -20.42 -32.51
C LEU A 16 -18.80 -20.16 -31.26
N ALA A 17 -18.44 -19.12 -30.51
CA ALA A 17 -19.39 -18.17 -29.91
C ALA A 17 -18.68 -16.83 -29.79
N LYS A 18 -19.33 -15.76 -30.26
CA LYS A 18 -18.83 -14.38 -30.14
C LYS A 18 -18.45 -14.12 -28.68
N PRO A 19 -17.25 -13.55 -28.37
CA PRO A 19 -16.92 -13.20 -27.01
C PRO A 19 -17.92 -12.13 -26.54
N GLN A 20 -18.69 -12.44 -25.50
CA GLN A 20 -19.27 -11.40 -24.67
C GLN A 20 -18.09 -10.58 -24.14
N GLU A 21 -18.05 -9.30 -24.45
CA GLU A 21 -17.16 -8.33 -23.84
C GLU A 21 -17.41 -8.38 -22.34
N THR A 22 -16.62 -9.17 -21.61
CA THR A 22 -16.56 -9.05 -20.16
C THR A 22 -15.96 -7.68 -19.89
N GLU A 23 -16.80 -6.77 -19.40
CA GLU A 23 -16.37 -5.47 -18.90
C GLU A 23 -15.13 -5.63 -18.01
N PRO A 24 -14.12 -4.77 -18.18
CA PRO A 24 -12.88 -4.92 -17.47
C PRO A 24 -13.13 -4.75 -15.97
N PHE A 25 -12.57 -5.64 -15.16
CA PHE A 25 -12.50 -5.61 -13.67
C PHE A 25 -11.70 -4.39 -13.15
N PHE A 26 -11.64 -3.33 -13.93
CA PHE A 26 -11.03 -2.06 -13.57
C PHE A 26 -12.15 -1.09 -13.20
N GLU A 27 -12.21 -0.76 -11.92
CA GLU A 27 -12.82 0.50 -11.55
C GLU A 27 -12.19 1.59 -12.46
N GLU A 28 -12.99 2.26 -13.26
CA GLU A 28 -12.53 3.40 -14.05
C GLU A 28 -11.83 4.39 -13.11
N LYS A 29 -10.79 5.08 -13.57
CA LYS A 29 -10.08 6.12 -12.78
C LYS A 29 -11.04 7.09 -12.09
N LYS A 30 -12.21 7.35 -12.69
CA LYS A 30 -13.26 8.16 -12.12
C LYS A 30 -13.88 7.55 -10.85
N THR A 31 -14.12 6.23 -10.84
CA THR A 31 -14.65 5.51 -9.68
C THR A 31 -13.63 5.44 -8.54
N LEU A 32 -12.36 5.17 -8.86
CA LEU A 32 -11.25 5.21 -7.89
C LEU A 32 -11.12 6.59 -7.24
N PHE A 33 -11.18 7.66 -8.04
CA PHE A 33 -11.13 9.03 -7.52
C PHE A 33 -12.28 9.32 -6.56
N LEU A 34 -13.52 8.92 -6.89
CA LEU A 34 -14.67 9.12 -6.02
C LEU A 34 -14.51 8.38 -4.68
N ARG A 35 -14.05 7.13 -4.73
CA ARG A 35 -13.79 6.34 -3.51
C ARG A 35 -12.65 6.94 -2.67
N PHE A 36 -11.60 7.45 -3.30
CA PHE A 36 -10.55 8.19 -2.58
C PHE A 36 -11.10 9.47 -1.96
N LYS A 37 -11.93 10.23 -2.68
CA LYS A 37 -12.55 11.47 -2.17
C LYS A 37 -13.40 11.22 -0.93
N GLU A 38 -14.18 10.13 -0.92
CA GLU A 38 -14.97 9.73 0.25
C GLU A 38 -14.08 9.25 1.41
N GLY A 39 -13.20 8.30 1.13
CA GLY A 39 -12.36 7.69 2.16
C GLY A 39 -11.31 8.63 2.75
N LEU A 40 -10.88 9.66 2.02
CA LEU A 40 -9.88 10.64 2.46
C LEU A 40 -10.50 11.96 2.93
N SER A 41 -11.81 12.01 3.18
CA SER A 41 -12.52 13.26 3.56
C SER A 41 -11.88 13.95 4.76
N LYS A 42 -11.52 13.21 5.82
CA LYS A 42 -10.89 13.77 7.02
C LYS A 42 -9.50 14.37 6.75
N THR A 43 -8.71 13.73 5.89
CA THR A 43 -7.41 14.27 5.45
C THR A 43 -7.62 15.54 4.62
N LYS A 44 -8.58 15.50 3.69
CA LYS A 44 -8.94 16.64 2.86
C LYS A 44 -9.43 17.82 3.70
N GLU A 45 -10.35 17.59 4.65
CA GLU A 45 -10.90 18.65 5.51
C GLU A 45 -9.79 19.39 6.26
N LYS A 46 -8.83 18.65 6.82
CA LYS A 46 -7.72 19.27 7.56
C LYS A 46 -6.81 20.12 6.68
N LEU A 47 -6.49 19.64 5.48
CA LEU A 47 -5.70 20.41 4.50
C LEU A 47 -6.52 21.54 3.86
N ALA A 48 -7.81 21.30 3.61
CA ALA A 48 -8.66 22.24 2.89
C ALA A 48 -8.93 23.52 3.68
N GLN A 49 -8.99 23.47 5.01
CA GLN A 49 -9.24 24.69 5.82
C GLN A 49 -8.20 25.77 5.53
N THR A 50 -6.91 25.43 5.58
CA THR A 50 -5.83 26.38 5.32
C THR A 50 -5.64 26.65 3.82
N LEU A 51 -5.68 25.60 3.00
CA LEU A 51 -5.43 25.73 1.55
C LEU A 51 -6.60 26.40 0.82
N ALA A 52 -7.84 26.27 1.32
CA ALA A 52 -8.99 26.91 0.68
C ALA A 52 -8.87 28.44 0.72
N GLU A 53 -8.50 29.02 1.87
CA GLU A 53 -8.34 30.47 2.02
C GLU A 53 -7.29 31.05 1.06
N VAL A 54 -6.19 30.30 0.85
CA VAL A 54 -5.11 30.72 -0.07
C VAL A 54 -5.51 30.56 -1.53
N PHE A 55 -6.37 29.56 -1.87
CA PHE A 55 -6.71 29.21 -3.25
C PHE A 55 -8.08 29.71 -3.71
N GLU A 56 -8.90 30.30 -2.83
CA GLU A 56 -10.26 30.77 -3.15
C GLU A 56 -10.24 31.92 -4.19
N VAL A 57 -9.26 32.79 -4.11
CA VAL A 57 -9.08 33.93 -5.03
C VAL A 57 -7.70 33.86 -5.65
N ASP A 58 -7.62 34.05 -6.98
CA ASP A 58 -6.31 34.13 -7.66
C ASP A 58 -5.62 35.47 -7.31
N ARG A 59 -4.68 35.44 -6.39
CA ARG A 59 -3.91 36.57 -5.89
C ARG A 59 -2.42 36.23 -5.79
N LEU A 60 -1.61 37.25 -5.60
CA LEU A 60 -0.20 37.01 -5.31
C LEU A 60 -0.02 36.42 -3.92
N ILE A 61 0.86 35.43 -3.85
CA ILE A 61 1.22 34.73 -2.62
C ILE A 61 2.23 35.53 -1.82
N THR A 62 2.03 35.58 -0.52
CA THR A 62 2.94 36.23 0.44
C THR A 62 3.78 35.16 1.18
N GLN A 63 4.80 35.62 1.92
CA GLN A 63 5.58 34.75 2.78
C GLN A 63 4.70 34.11 3.89
N ALA A 64 3.75 34.87 4.44
CA ALA A 64 2.82 34.38 5.45
C ALA A 64 1.94 33.24 4.94
N ASP A 65 1.46 33.32 3.70
CA ASP A 65 0.69 32.21 3.09
C ASP A 65 1.51 30.93 3.02
N LEU A 66 2.81 31.02 2.70
CA LEU A 66 3.67 29.83 2.67
C LEU A 66 3.94 29.26 4.06
N GLU A 67 4.01 30.08 5.09
CA GLU A 67 4.17 29.65 6.49
C GLU A 67 2.91 28.89 6.97
N GLU A 68 1.71 29.40 6.64
CA GLU A 68 0.44 28.73 6.95
C GLU A 68 0.31 27.38 6.23
N ILE A 69 0.69 27.32 4.94
CA ILE A 69 0.71 26.08 4.17
C ILE A 69 1.70 25.08 4.76
N GLU A 70 2.89 25.53 5.14
CA GLU A 70 3.91 24.70 5.78
C GLU A 70 3.38 24.06 7.06
N GLU A 71 2.78 24.86 7.95
CA GLU A 71 2.18 24.36 9.19
C GLU A 71 1.08 23.33 8.90
N SER A 72 0.19 23.62 7.96
CA SER A 72 -0.89 22.71 7.58
C SER A 72 -0.39 21.37 7.04
N LEU A 73 0.65 21.37 6.21
CA LEU A 73 1.26 20.16 5.66
C LEU A 73 1.94 19.32 6.76
N ILE A 74 2.65 19.99 7.69
CA ILE A 74 3.27 19.30 8.84
C ILE A 74 2.21 18.67 9.74
N LEU A 75 1.15 19.42 10.06
CA LEU A 75 0.02 18.95 10.87
C LEU A 75 -0.75 17.78 10.22
N SER A 76 -0.67 17.62 8.91
CA SER A 76 -1.24 16.51 8.16
C SER A 76 -0.35 15.28 8.10
N ASP A 77 0.72 15.23 8.91
CA ASP A 77 1.73 14.16 8.97
C ASP A 77 2.54 13.97 7.66
N LEU A 78 2.67 15.02 6.82
CA LEU A 78 3.63 15.01 5.71
C LEU A 78 5.08 14.93 6.24
N GLY A 79 5.29 15.41 7.46
CA GLY A 79 6.59 15.48 8.12
C GLY A 79 7.40 16.70 7.72
N VAL A 80 8.22 17.20 8.64
CA VAL A 80 8.98 18.44 8.48
C VAL A 80 9.92 18.37 7.27
N GLU A 81 10.71 17.31 7.16
CA GLU A 81 11.70 17.14 6.08
C GLU A 81 11.04 17.13 4.68
N THR A 82 9.92 16.39 4.54
CA THR A 82 9.20 16.30 3.26
C THR A 82 8.52 17.62 2.91
N THR A 83 7.94 18.30 3.92
CA THR A 83 7.32 19.62 3.73
C THR A 83 8.34 20.66 3.28
N PHE A 84 9.52 20.71 3.92
CA PHE A 84 10.58 21.61 3.49
C PHE A 84 11.04 21.32 2.07
N ALA A 85 11.28 20.06 1.72
CA ALA A 85 11.68 19.69 0.37
C ALA A 85 10.64 20.10 -0.68
N LEU A 86 9.35 20.04 -0.34
CA LEU A 86 8.24 20.45 -1.21
C LEU A 86 8.18 21.98 -1.40
N LEU A 87 8.36 22.75 -0.33
CA LEU A 87 8.16 24.22 -0.34
C LEU A 87 9.42 25.01 -0.67
N GLU A 88 10.62 24.46 -0.45
CA GLU A 88 11.90 25.16 -0.66
C GLU A 88 12.05 25.80 -2.05
N PRO A 89 11.70 25.13 -3.17
CA PRO A 89 11.77 25.78 -4.49
C PRO A 89 10.84 26.99 -4.62
N ILE A 90 9.69 26.95 -3.96
CA ILE A 90 8.69 28.02 -3.98
C ILE A 90 9.14 29.20 -3.12
N LYS A 91 9.62 28.92 -1.90
CA LYS A 91 10.19 29.92 -0.98
C LYS A 91 11.36 30.65 -1.61
N ARG A 92 12.25 29.91 -2.28
CA ARG A 92 13.40 30.48 -2.99
C ARG A 92 12.97 31.44 -4.11
N ASP A 93 11.98 31.03 -4.93
CA ASP A 93 11.48 31.88 -6.02
C ASP A 93 10.85 33.17 -5.47
N LEU A 94 10.07 33.06 -4.39
CA LEU A 94 9.46 34.24 -3.76
C LEU A 94 10.52 35.16 -3.17
N SER A 95 11.58 34.64 -2.53
CA SER A 95 12.69 35.42 -1.99
C SER A 95 13.51 36.17 -3.06
N LEU A 96 13.51 35.64 -4.29
CA LEU A 96 14.11 36.27 -5.46
C LEU A 96 13.19 37.34 -6.12
N GLY A 97 12.04 37.65 -5.49
CA GLY A 97 11.10 38.64 -5.97
C GLY A 97 10.20 38.17 -7.13
N LYS A 98 10.09 36.87 -7.38
CA LYS A 98 9.17 36.36 -8.37
C LYS A 98 7.73 36.46 -7.86
N ASN A 99 6.85 36.96 -8.70
CA ASN A 99 5.42 36.96 -8.44
C ASN A 99 4.83 35.59 -8.70
N ILE A 100 4.32 34.94 -7.65
CA ILE A 100 3.68 33.63 -7.72
C ILE A 100 2.21 33.83 -7.39
N THR A 101 1.29 33.39 -8.26
CA THR A 101 -0.14 33.45 -7.99
C THR A 101 -0.61 32.21 -7.24
N SER A 102 -1.79 32.28 -6.60
CA SER A 102 -2.42 31.16 -5.91
C SER A 102 -2.60 29.94 -6.85
N LYS A 103 -2.98 30.21 -8.09
CA LYS A 103 -3.14 29.16 -9.10
C LYS A 103 -1.81 28.48 -9.47
N GLU A 104 -0.74 29.26 -9.60
CA GLU A 104 0.60 28.73 -9.88
C GLU A 104 1.11 27.94 -8.67
N LEU A 105 0.93 28.44 -7.46
CA LEU A 105 1.28 27.73 -6.23
C LEU A 105 0.58 26.38 -6.13
N LYS A 106 -0.74 26.34 -6.39
CA LYS A 106 -1.52 25.10 -6.39
C LYS A 106 -0.97 24.07 -7.37
N ASN A 107 -0.62 24.48 -8.59
CA ASN A 107 -0.04 23.61 -9.60
C ASN A 107 1.33 23.07 -9.16
N ARG A 108 2.20 23.93 -8.61
CA ARG A 108 3.52 23.52 -8.11
C ARG A 108 3.41 22.56 -6.92
N LEU A 109 2.47 22.79 -6.00
CA LEU A 109 2.21 21.85 -4.90
C LEU A 109 1.71 20.50 -5.42
N ARG A 110 0.79 20.51 -6.39
CA ARG A 110 0.30 19.27 -6.99
C ARG A 110 1.43 18.48 -7.65
N GLU A 111 2.24 19.13 -8.48
CA GLU A 111 3.39 18.50 -9.14
C GLU A 111 4.42 18.00 -8.12
N GLY A 112 4.72 18.82 -7.10
CA GLY A 112 5.62 18.43 -6.03
C GLY A 112 5.13 17.21 -5.27
N LEU A 113 3.85 17.16 -4.89
CA LEU A 113 3.24 16.00 -4.22
C LEU A 113 3.26 14.74 -5.10
N LEU A 114 2.99 14.87 -6.40
CA LEU A 114 3.10 13.75 -7.34
C LEU A 114 4.53 13.20 -7.43
N ASN A 115 5.54 14.09 -7.40
CA ASN A 115 6.95 13.72 -7.47
C ASN A 115 7.47 13.06 -6.18
N LEU A 116 6.81 13.27 -5.04
CA LEU A 116 7.11 12.57 -3.79
C LEU A 116 6.67 11.09 -3.81
N LEU A 117 5.73 10.74 -4.68
CA LEU A 117 5.15 9.41 -4.77
C LEU A 117 5.86 8.57 -5.84
N VAL A 118 6.34 7.41 -5.42
CA VAL A 118 7.01 6.44 -6.29
C VAL A 118 6.00 5.53 -6.96
N ASP A 119 6.13 5.33 -8.27
CA ASP A 119 5.29 4.38 -9.01
C ASP A 119 5.71 2.93 -8.74
N PRO A 120 4.76 1.98 -8.62
CA PRO A 120 5.08 0.56 -8.52
C PRO A 120 5.81 0.08 -9.78
N THR A 121 7.01 -0.45 -9.60
CA THR A 121 7.86 -0.95 -10.71
C THR A 121 7.74 -2.45 -10.93
N ARG A 122 7.24 -3.20 -9.93
CA ARG A 122 7.14 -4.66 -10.00
C ARG A 122 5.74 -5.09 -10.44
N PRO A 123 5.59 -5.67 -11.65
CA PRO A 123 4.37 -6.40 -11.99
C PRO A 123 4.28 -7.66 -11.11
N LEU A 124 3.07 -8.16 -10.88
CA LEU A 124 2.93 -9.50 -10.33
C LEU A 124 3.48 -10.50 -11.35
N PRO A 125 4.30 -11.48 -10.91
CA PRO A 125 4.90 -12.45 -11.81
C PRO A 125 3.84 -13.25 -12.56
N SER A 126 4.14 -13.60 -13.80
CA SER A 126 3.28 -14.40 -14.66
C SER A 126 4.01 -15.68 -15.06
N GLN A 127 3.37 -16.83 -14.84
CA GLN A 127 3.65 -18.20 -15.31
C GLN A 127 4.74 -19.02 -14.58
N GLY A 128 4.31 -20.20 -14.11
CA GLY A 128 5.14 -21.36 -13.75
C GLY A 128 5.65 -21.41 -12.32
N ILE A 129 5.91 -20.27 -11.70
CA ILE A 129 6.30 -20.12 -10.29
C ILE A 129 5.30 -19.20 -9.63
N PRO A 130 4.72 -19.57 -8.46
CA PRO A 130 3.74 -18.72 -7.82
C PRO A 130 4.35 -17.36 -7.44
N ALA A 131 3.66 -16.28 -7.79
CA ALA A 131 3.95 -14.97 -7.23
C ALA A 131 3.81 -15.05 -5.71
N THR A 132 4.79 -14.56 -4.97
CA THR A 132 4.78 -14.64 -3.51
C THR A 132 4.78 -13.25 -2.89
N LEU A 133 3.72 -12.92 -2.15
CA LEU A 133 3.61 -11.68 -1.40
C LEU A 133 3.80 -11.96 0.09
N PHE A 134 4.84 -11.41 0.66
CA PHE A 134 5.25 -11.59 2.05
C PHE A 134 4.91 -10.35 2.86
N PHE A 135 3.92 -10.46 3.77
CA PHE A 135 3.36 -9.32 4.48
C PHE A 135 4.04 -9.11 5.82
N LEU A 136 4.57 -7.92 6.02
CA LEU A 136 5.33 -7.47 7.17
C LEU A 136 4.58 -6.34 7.88
N GLY A 137 4.91 -6.09 9.15
CA GLY A 137 4.34 -4.98 9.91
C GLY A 137 4.00 -5.39 11.35
N VAL A 138 3.76 -4.41 12.21
CA VAL A 138 3.47 -4.67 13.63
C VAL A 138 2.06 -5.27 13.82
N ASN A 139 1.78 -5.78 15.03
CA ASN A 139 0.45 -6.28 15.35
C ASN A 139 -0.58 -5.14 15.31
N GLY A 140 -1.79 -5.43 14.83
CA GLY A 140 -2.91 -4.47 14.79
C GLY A 140 -2.92 -3.52 13.59
N VAL A 141 -1.91 -3.53 12.72
CA VAL A 141 -1.90 -2.69 11.50
C VAL A 141 -2.82 -3.21 10.39
N GLY A 142 -3.44 -4.39 10.56
CA GLY A 142 -4.37 -4.93 9.57
C GLY A 142 -3.77 -5.92 8.56
N LYS A 143 -2.60 -6.54 8.82
CA LYS A 143 -1.96 -7.52 7.92
C LYS A 143 -2.92 -8.63 7.50
N THR A 144 -3.41 -9.42 8.45
CA THR A 144 -4.29 -10.58 8.18
C THR A 144 -5.55 -10.17 7.42
N THR A 145 -6.17 -9.03 7.78
CA THR A 145 -7.33 -8.49 7.07
C THR A 145 -6.98 -8.08 5.64
N THR A 146 -5.85 -7.42 5.43
CA THR A 146 -5.36 -7.02 4.11
C THR A 146 -5.10 -8.23 3.22
N ILE A 147 -4.45 -9.28 3.78
CA ILE A 147 -4.20 -10.56 3.09
C ILE A 147 -5.52 -11.18 2.61
N ALA A 148 -6.52 -11.25 3.49
CA ALA A 148 -7.83 -11.81 3.14
C ALA A 148 -8.55 -11.02 2.04
N LYS A 149 -8.49 -9.68 2.10
CA LYS A 149 -9.06 -8.81 1.06
C LYS A 149 -8.36 -9.02 -0.28
N LEU A 150 -7.03 -9.06 -0.29
CA LEU A 150 -6.25 -9.34 -1.50
C LEU A 150 -6.54 -10.74 -2.04
N ALA A 151 -6.58 -11.74 -1.16
CA ALA A 151 -6.89 -13.12 -1.53
C ALA A 151 -8.23 -13.22 -2.26
N LYS A 152 -9.27 -12.53 -1.75
CA LYS A 152 -10.57 -12.43 -2.41
C LYS A 152 -10.46 -11.76 -3.78
N ASN A 153 -9.84 -10.59 -3.86
CA ASN A 153 -9.74 -9.82 -5.09
C ASN A 153 -8.99 -10.60 -6.18
N PHE A 154 -7.89 -11.28 -5.84
CA PHE A 154 -7.15 -12.11 -6.78
C PHE A 154 -7.92 -13.35 -7.22
N LYS A 155 -8.59 -14.02 -6.27
CA LYS A 155 -9.46 -15.16 -6.59
C LYS A 155 -10.59 -14.75 -7.54
N ASP A 156 -11.26 -13.63 -7.26
CA ASP A 156 -12.33 -13.10 -8.11
C ASP A 156 -11.77 -12.69 -9.50
N GLY A 157 -10.50 -12.30 -9.59
CA GLY A 157 -9.74 -12.10 -10.82
C GLY A 157 -9.31 -13.40 -11.52
N GLY A 158 -9.70 -14.57 -11.02
CA GLY A 158 -9.44 -15.89 -11.64
C GLY A 158 -8.10 -16.50 -11.28
N TYR A 159 -7.36 -15.98 -10.29
CA TYR A 159 -6.09 -16.56 -9.83
C TYR A 159 -6.34 -17.72 -8.84
N ARG A 160 -5.47 -18.74 -8.91
CA ARG A 160 -5.38 -19.78 -7.90
C ARG A 160 -4.50 -19.30 -6.76
N VAL A 161 -5.13 -18.89 -5.64
CA VAL A 161 -4.46 -18.25 -4.50
C VAL A 161 -4.34 -19.22 -3.34
N LEU A 162 -3.17 -19.23 -2.66
CA LEU A 162 -2.94 -19.90 -1.38
C LEU A 162 -2.54 -18.86 -0.32
N MET A 163 -3.17 -18.91 0.84
CA MET A 163 -2.70 -18.17 2.01
C MET A 163 -1.85 -19.06 2.91
N VAL A 164 -0.78 -18.52 3.52
CA VAL A 164 0.14 -19.25 4.40
C VAL A 164 0.19 -18.58 5.77
N ALA A 165 -0.11 -19.34 6.82
CA ALA A 165 -0.17 -18.87 8.21
C ALA A 165 1.22 -18.88 8.87
N GLY A 166 2.04 -17.85 8.61
CA GLY A 166 3.38 -17.71 9.19
C GLY A 166 3.40 -17.05 10.59
N ASP A 167 2.30 -16.49 11.11
CA ASP A 167 2.17 -16.01 12.49
C ASP A 167 1.82 -17.18 13.42
N THR A 168 2.77 -18.06 13.67
CA THR A 168 2.55 -19.32 14.41
C THR A 168 2.59 -19.18 15.93
N PHE A 169 3.11 -18.08 16.44
CA PHE A 169 3.29 -17.89 17.90
C PHE A 169 2.20 -17.04 18.55
N ARG A 170 1.30 -16.46 17.78
CA ARG A 170 0.20 -15.69 18.34
C ARG A 170 -1.04 -16.58 18.47
N ALA A 171 -1.49 -16.74 19.71
CA ALA A 171 -2.71 -17.47 19.99
C ALA A 171 -3.88 -16.97 19.10
N GLY A 172 -4.52 -17.89 18.41
CA GLY A 172 -5.66 -17.58 17.51
C GLY A 172 -5.30 -16.92 16.16
N ALA A 173 -4.02 -16.62 15.84
CA ALA A 173 -3.66 -16.04 14.54
C ALA A 173 -3.91 -17.02 13.39
N ILE A 174 -3.55 -18.27 13.58
CA ILE A 174 -3.80 -19.35 12.61
C ILE A 174 -5.30 -19.49 12.36
N GLU A 175 -6.10 -19.61 13.44
CA GLU A 175 -7.56 -19.69 13.33
C GLU A 175 -8.16 -18.46 12.66
N GLN A 176 -7.65 -17.27 12.97
CA GLN A 176 -8.10 -16.02 12.36
C GLN A 176 -7.91 -16.06 10.83
N LEU A 177 -6.73 -16.50 10.36
CA LEU A 177 -6.46 -16.60 8.93
C LEU A 177 -7.31 -17.72 8.27
N GLN A 178 -7.52 -18.84 8.95
CA GLN A 178 -8.38 -19.94 8.48
C GLN A 178 -9.85 -19.50 8.33
N ARG A 179 -10.40 -18.78 9.33
CA ARG A 179 -11.75 -18.22 9.25
C ARG A 179 -11.89 -17.22 8.09
N TRP A 180 -10.85 -16.43 7.83
CA TRP A 180 -10.81 -15.57 6.66
C TRP A 180 -10.77 -16.39 5.37
N GLY A 181 -9.97 -17.46 5.32
CA GLY A 181 -9.91 -18.37 4.19
C GLY A 181 -11.28 -18.97 3.84
N GLU A 182 -11.98 -19.48 4.84
CA GLU A 182 -13.35 -19.98 4.70
C GLU A 182 -14.30 -18.91 4.16
N ARG A 183 -14.26 -17.71 4.77
CA ARG A 183 -15.14 -16.59 4.39
C ARG A 183 -14.94 -16.13 2.94
N VAL A 184 -13.69 -16.07 2.46
CA VAL A 184 -13.37 -15.62 1.10
C VAL A 184 -13.24 -16.79 0.10
N GLY A 185 -13.31 -18.03 0.60
CA GLY A 185 -13.21 -19.24 -0.21
C GLY A 185 -11.82 -19.44 -0.81
N VAL A 186 -10.75 -19.11 -0.07
CA VAL A 186 -9.35 -19.30 -0.46
C VAL A 186 -8.69 -20.27 0.52
N PRO A 187 -7.99 -21.31 0.04
CA PRO A 187 -7.32 -22.28 0.91
C PRO A 187 -6.21 -21.63 1.73
N VAL A 188 -6.04 -22.13 2.97
CA VAL A 188 -5.00 -21.72 3.91
C VAL A 188 -4.10 -22.91 4.21
N TYR A 189 -2.79 -22.71 4.05
CA TYR A 189 -1.80 -23.64 4.57
C TYR A 189 -1.39 -23.21 5.98
N ALA A 190 -1.53 -24.10 6.94
CA ALA A 190 -1.16 -23.86 8.33
C ALA A 190 -0.60 -25.13 8.96
N GLN A 191 0.22 -24.97 9.99
CA GLN A 191 0.62 -26.04 10.90
C GLN A 191 0.09 -25.75 12.31
N LYS A 192 0.43 -26.60 13.28
CA LYS A 192 0.06 -26.40 14.68
C LYS A 192 0.68 -25.11 15.25
N GLU A 193 0.03 -24.55 16.24
CA GLU A 193 0.58 -23.41 17.02
C GLU A 193 1.98 -23.75 17.54
N GLY A 194 2.89 -22.77 17.51
CA GLY A 194 4.28 -22.92 17.91
C GLY A 194 5.19 -23.63 16.89
N ALA A 195 4.69 -24.01 15.72
CA ALA A 195 5.55 -24.51 14.65
C ALA A 195 6.57 -23.45 14.21
N ASP A 196 7.74 -23.85 13.70
CA ASP A 196 8.72 -22.93 13.15
C ASP A 196 8.16 -22.21 11.91
N PRO A 197 8.01 -20.88 11.92
CA PRO A 197 7.42 -20.12 10.81
C PRO A 197 8.11 -20.37 9.47
N ALA A 198 9.44 -20.51 9.48
CA ALA A 198 10.21 -20.78 8.26
C ALA A 198 9.87 -22.17 7.68
N SER A 199 9.59 -23.17 8.54
CA SER A 199 9.12 -24.49 8.11
C SER A 199 7.72 -24.43 7.51
N VAL A 200 6.83 -23.61 8.09
CA VAL A 200 5.46 -23.40 7.57
C VAL A 200 5.52 -22.79 6.17
N ILE A 201 6.35 -21.76 5.98
CA ILE A 201 6.54 -21.12 4.67
C ILE A 201 7.14 -22.10 3.67
N TYR A 202 8.17 -22.87 4.04
CA TYR A 202 8.77 -23.87 3.20
C TYR A 202 7.73 -24.83 2.63
N GLN A 203 6.93 -25.44 3.51
CA GLN A 203 5.93 -26.43 3.11
C GLN A 203 4.75 -25.80 2.37
N GLY A 204 4.38 -24.56 2.72
CA GLY A 204 3.35 -23.80 2.01
C GLY A 204 3.75 -23.50 0.56
N LEU A 205 5.01 -23.11 0.32
CA LEU A 205 5.55 -22.86 -1.02
C LEU A 205 5.70 -24.16 -1.82
N ASP A 206 6.21 -25.23 -1.21
CA ASP A 206 6.30 -26.54 -1.84
C ASP A 206 4.91 -27.06 -2.29
N LYS A 207 3.90 -26.93 -1.41
CA LYS A 207 2.50 -27.22 -1.74
C LYS A 207 2.01 -26.34 -2.90
N ALA A 208 2.27 -25.04 -2.85
CA ALA A 208 1.82 -24.10 -3.88
C ALA A 208 2.36 -24.46 -5.26
N ILE A 209 3.63 -24.83 -5.34
CA ILE A 209 4.29 -25.25 -6.59
C ILE A 209 3.70 -26.56 -7.08
N LYS A 210 3.60 -27.60 -6.23
CA LYS A 210 3.10 -28.92 -6.59
C LYS A 210 1.64 -28.90 -7.06
N GLU A 211 0.82 -28.08 -6.42
CA GLU A 211 -0.60 -27.98 -6.74
C GLU A 211 -0.92 -26.90 -7.78
N GLY A 212 0.09 -26.18 -8.27
CA GLY A 212 -0.04 -25.19 -9.34
C GLY A 212 -0.81 -23.94 -8.91
N PHE A 213 -0.65 -23.46 -7.66
CA PHE A 213 -1.11 -22.14 -7.27
C PHE A 213 -0.32 -21.06 -8.02
N GLU A 214 -0.99 -19.95 -8.33
CA GLU A 214 -0.39 -18.85 -9.10
C GLU A 214 0.06 -17.71 -8.18
N LEU A 215 -0.52 -17.63 -6.97
CA LEU A 215 -0.23 -16.59 -5.99
C LEU A 215 -0.21 -17.19 -4.57
N VAL A 216 0.83 -16.82 -3.82
CA VAL A 216 0.97 -17.15 -2.39
C VAL A 216 1.00 -15.88 -1.56
N LEU A 217 0.13 -15.79 -0.56
CA LEU A 217 0.06 -14.68 0.38
C LEU A 217 0.48 -15.18 1.76
N ILE A 218 1.58 -14.63 2.29
CA ILE A 218 2.18 -15.12 3.54
C ILE A 218 1.93 -14.11 4.66
N ASP A 219 1.15 -14.51 5.68
CA ASP A 219 0.97 -13.72 6.92
C ASP A 219 2.14 -13.95 7.88
N THR A 220 2.54 -12.92 8.63
CA THR A 220 3.66 -12.98 9.58
C THR A 220 3.31 -12.41 10.94
N ALA A 221 4.08 -12.82 11.95
CA ALA A 221 4.08 -12.18 13.25
C ALA A 221 4.48 -10.69 13.16
N GLY A 222 4.03 -9.90 14.12
CA GLY A 222 4.33 -8.46 14.18
C GLY A 222 4.69 -7.97 15.57
N ARG A 223 5.35 -8.79 16.40
CA ARG A 223 5.69 -8.47 17.81
C ARG A 223 6.92 -7.56 17.89
N LEU A 224 6.76 -6.27 17.61
CA LEU A 224 7.90 -5.32 17.58
C LEU A 224 8.56 -5.07 18.95
N HIS A 225 7.90 -5.39 20.08
CA HIS A 225 8.49 -5.27 21.41
C HIS A 225 9.65 -6.26 21.65
N THR A 226 9.74 -7.35 20.87
CA THR A 226 10.88 -8.26 20.79
C THR A 226 11.65 -8.06 19.49
N LYS A 227 12.01 -6.81 19.17
CA LYS A 227 12.54 -6.39 17.86
C LYS A 227 13.61 -7.31 17.29
N TYR A 228 14.60 -7.67 18.09
CA TYR A 228 15.73 -8.48 17.62
C TYR A 228 15.26 -9.85 17.12
N ASN A 229 14.47 -10.56 17.92
CA ASN A 229 14.01 -11.90 17.59
C ASN A 229 13.10 -11.89 16.35
N LEU A 230 12.18 -10.91 16.26
CA LEU A 230 11.31 -10.76 15.10
C LEU A 230 12.11 -10.53 13.81
N MET A 231 13.10 -9.64 13.83
CA MET A 231 13.89 -9.32 12.63
C MET A 231 14.72 -10.51 12.16
N GLU A 232 15.32 -11.28 13.07
CA GLU A 232 16.03 -12.51 12.70
C GLU A 232 15.09 -13.59 12.14
N GLU A 233 13.89 -13.71 12.72
CA GLU A 233 12.86 -14.62 12.21
C GLU A 233 12.44 -14.23 10.78
N LEU A 234 12.15 -12.96 10.54
CA LEU A 234 11.79 -12.46 9.20
C LEU A 234 12.92 -12.67 8.17
N LYS A 235 14.17 -12.45 8.56
CA LYS A 235 15.34 -12.78 7.71
C LYS A 235 15.39 -14.27 7.36
N LYS A 236 15.13 -15.14 8.35
CA LYS A 236 15.10 -16.60 8.12
C LYS A 236 13.99 -16.97 7.14
N MET A 237 12.80 -16.40 7.30
CA MET A 237 11.67 -16.60 6.39
C MET A 237 11.98 -16.13 4.97
N THR A 238 12.56 -14.94 4.81
CA THR A 238 12.96 -14.39 3.50
C THR A 238 13.95 -15.32 2.79
N ARG A 239 14.97 -15.83 3.50
CA ARG A 239 15.92 -16.81 2.93
C ARG A 239 15.23 -18.11 2.48
N VAL A 240 14.14 -18.51 3.13
CA VAL A 240 13.36 -19.66 2.69
C VAL A 240 12.61 -19.33 1.41
N ILE A 241 11.99 -18.17 1.32
CA ILE A 241 11.29 -17.74 0.10
C ILE A 241 12.27 -17.72 -1.09
N GLU A 242 13.45 -17.13 -0.91
CA GLU A 242 14.51 -17.01 -1.93
C GLU A 242 15.03 -18.36 -2.48
N LYS A 243 14.85 -19.46 -1.71
CA LYS A 243 15.20 -20.80 -2.21
C LYS A 243 14.22 -21.36 -3.25
N PHE A 244 12.97 -20.91 -3.20
CA PHE A 244 11.89 -21.36 -4.08
C PHE A 244 11.59 -20.38 -5.20
N ILE A 245 11.67 -19.11 -4.88
CA ILE A 245 11.14 -18.00 -5.68
C ILE A 245 12.29 -17.07 -6.04
N PRO A 246 12.55 -16.82 -7.33
CA PRO A 246 13.57 -15.85 -7.75
C PRO A 246 13.19 -14.43 -7.27
N GLN A 247 14.17 -13.55 -7.22
CA GLN A 247 14.04 -12.22 -6.65
C GLN A 247 12.90 -11.40 -7.28
N GLU A 248 12.62 -11.59 -8.54
CA GLU A 248 11.53 -10.93 -9.27
C GLU A 248 10.17 -11.57 -8.98
N GLY A 249 10.15 -12.77 -8.42
CA GLY A 249 8.94 -13.57 -8.15
C GLY A 249 8.33 -13.36 -6.78
N TYR A 250 9.00 -12.64 -5.86
CA TYR A 250 8.44 -12.32 -4.54
C TYR A 250 8.51 -10.85 -4.21
N GLU A 251 7.65 -10.41 -3.32
CA GLU A 251 7.58 -9.04 -2.85
C GLU A 251 7.39 -8.97 -1.34
N ASN A 252 8.32 -8.31 -0.65
CA ASN A 252 8.20 -7.97 0.76
C ASN A 252 7.37 -6.70 0.87
N ILE A 253 6.17 -6.81 1.41
CA ILE A 253 5.19 -5.72 1.51
C ILE A 253 5.07 -5.31 2.97
N LEU A 254 5.37 -4.07 3.29
CA LEU A 254 5.20 -3.52 4.62
C LEU A 254 3.79 -2.94 4.77
N VAL A 255 3.00 -3.47 5.71
CA VAL A 255 1.68 -2.96 6.05
C VAL A 255 1.79 -2.00 7.23
N LEU A 256 1.29 -0.79 7.07
CA LEU A 256 1.34 0.28 8.05
C LEU A 256 -0.06 0.86 8.29
N ASP A 257 -0.33 1.22 9.54
CA ASP A 257 -1.57 1.91 9.95
C ASP A 257 -1.37 3.41 9.82
N ALA A 258 -2.11 4.05 8.91
CA ALA A 258 -2.00 5.48 8.65
C ALA A 258 -2.42 6.34 9.86
N ASN A 259 -3.31 5.85 10.74
CA ASN A 259 -3.69 6.56 11.96
C ASN A 259 -2.50 6.82 12.90
N THR A 260 -1.44 6.04 12.79
CA THR A 260 -0.25 6.21 13.64
C THR A 260 0.65 7.37 13.20
N GLY A 261 0.41 7.98 12.02
CA GLY A 261 1.12 9.15 11.52
C GLY A 261 2.63 8.94 11.51
N GLN A 262 3.40 9.85 12.10
CA GLN A 262 4.88 9.79 12.16
C GLN A 262 5.42 8.50 12.81
N ASN A 263 4.64 7.83 13.67
CA ASN A 263 5.05 6.55 14.23
C ASN A 263 5.13 5.44 13.15
N ALA A 264 4.33 5.53 12.08
CA ALA A 264 4.43 4.60 10.95
C ALA A 264 5.81 4.69 10.28
N ILE A 265 6.40 5.89 10.19
CA ILE A 265 7.74 6.11 9.64
C ILE A 265 8.80 5.41 10.50
N SER A 266 8.72 5.56 11.82
CA SER A 266 9.65 4.90 12.75
C SER A 266 9.54 3.37 12.71
N GLN A 267 8.32 2.85 12.52
CA GLN A 267 8.11 1.43 12.27
C GLN A 267 8.76 1.00 10.95
N ALA A 268 8.50 1.73 9.86
CA ALA A 268 9.10 1.45 8.55
C ALA A 268 10.63 1.40 8.62
N GLU A 269 11.27 2.36 9.30
CA GLU A 269 12.74 2.36 9.49
C GLU A 269 13.25 1.08 10.15
N SER A 270 12.52 0.55 11.14
CA SER A 270 12.92 -0.65 11.84
C SER A 270 12.91 -1.88 10.92
N PHE A 271 11.87 -2.01 10.08
CA PHE A 271 11.78 -3.10 9.10
C PHE A 271 12.79 -2.91 7.97
N PHE A 272 12.93 -1.69 7.45
CA PHE A 272 13.83 -1.37 6.35
C PHE A 272 15.32 -1.67 6.66
N LYS A 273 15.71 -1.47 7.93
CA LYS A 273 17.07 -1.83 8.41
C LYS A 273 17.30 -3.34 8.48
N ALA A 274 16.24 -4.13 8.57
CA ALA A 274 16.35 -5.57 8.81
C ALA A 274 16.30 -6.40 7.53
N ILE A 275 15.37 -6.08 6.62
CA ILE A 275 15.12 -6.82 5.38
C ILE A 275 14.78 -5.85 4.25
N PRO A 276 15.04 -6.22 2.99
CA PRO A 276 14.59 -5.43 1.85
C PRO A 276 13.06 -5.31 1.84
N ILE A 277 12.55 -4.09 1.80
CA ILE A 277 11.12 -3.80 1.58
C ILE A 277 10.96 -3.35 0.14
N HIS A 278 9.95 -3.87 -0.54
CA HIS A 278 9.72 -3.57 -1.96
C HIS A 278 8.55 -2.60 -2.18
N SER A 279 7.56 -2.63 -1.30
CA SER A 279 6.39 -1.74 -1.35
C SER A 279 5.70 -1.62 -0.01
N VAL A 280 4.72 -0.72 0.05
CA VAL A 280 3.94 -0.43 1.25
C VAL A 280 2.44 -0.56 0.96
N ILE A 281 1.69 -1.02 1.96
CA ILE A 281 0.23 -0.90 2.02
C ILE A 281 -0.12 -0.01 3.21
N LEU A 282 -0.92 1.00 2.98
CA LEU A 282 -1.44 1.88 4.03
C LEU A 282 -2.88 1.49 4.36
N THR A 283 -3.13 1.15 5.60
CA THR A 283 -4.46 0.78 6.10
C THR A 283 -5.10 1.91 6.89
N LYS A 284 -6.42 1.84 7.10
CA LYS A 284 -7.20 2.75 7.95
C LYS A 284 -7.11 4.22 7.53
N MET A 285 -6.96 4.47 6.24
CA MET A 285 -6.88 5.83 5.69
C MET A 285 -8.20 6.61 5.83
N ASP A 286 -9.34 5.91 5.90
CA ASP A 286 -10.68 6.46 6.12
C ASP A 286 -10.88 7.08 7.51
N GLY A 287 -10.12 6.58 8.48
CA GLY A 287 -10.20 7.04 9.87
C GLY A 287 -9.36 8.27 10.18
N THR A 288 -8.46 8.70 9.29
CA THR A 288 -7.37 9.60 9.65
C THR A 288 -7.39 10.94 8.92
N ALA A 289 -7.00 11.99 9.65
CA ALA A 289 -6.60 13.29 9.09
C ALA A 289 -5.09 13.33 8.74
N LYS A 290 -4.39 12.21 8.86
CA LYS A 290 -2.92 12.07 8.74
C LYS A 290 -2.47 11.48 7.40
N GLY A 291 -3.24 11.68 6.35
CA GLY A 291 -2.97 11.12 5.01
C GLY A 291 -1.64 11.56 4.39
N GLY A 292 -1.05 12.65 4.90
CA GLY A 292 0.30 13.11 4.52
C GLY A 292 1.40 12.07 4.76
N VAL A 293 1.19 11.13 5.67
CA VAL A 293 2.12 10.02 5.94
C VAL A 293 2.44 9.20 4.68
N ALA A 294 1.52 9.13 3.71
CA ALA A 294 1.74 8.45 2.44
C ALA A 294 2.91 9.07 1.66
N PHE A 295 2.94 10.40 1.57
CA PHE A 295 4.04 11.14 0.91
C PHE A 295 5.35 10.99 1.67
N ALA A 296 5.30 11.12 3.00
CA ALA A 296 6.48 11.00 3.85
C ALA A 296 7.16 9.61 3.71
N ILE A 297 6.38 8.52 3.74
CA ILE A 297 6.89 7.16 3.58
C ILE A 297 7.43 6.95 2.17
N SER A 298 6.67 7.29 1.14
CA SER A 298 7.09 7.09 -0.24
C SER A 298 8.36 7.88 -0.57
N ASN A 299 8.44 9.13 -0.13
CA ASN A 299 9.60 9.99 -0.36
C ASN A 299 10.84 9.53 0.42
N LYS A 300 10.69 9.26 1.73
CA LYS A 300 11.82 8.91 2.60
C LYS A 300 12.47 7.58 2.23
N PHE A 301 11.66 6.56 1.96
CA PHE A 301 12.16 5.21 1.68
C PHE A 301 12.26 4.89 0.19
N LYS A 302 11.79 5.80 -0.68
CA LYS A 302 11.71 5.59 -2.14
C LYS A 302 10.94 4.31 -2.48
N LEU A 303 9.87 4.05 -1.71
CA LEU A 303 9.01 2.89 -1.86
C LEU A 303 7.67 3.27 -2.51
N PRO A 304 7.17 2.43 -3.44
CA PRO A 304 5.83 2.59 -3.96
C PRO A 304 4.78 2.17 -2.93
N ILE A 305 3.66 2.87 -2.94
CA ILE A 305 2.44 2.40 -2.26
C ILE A 305 1.69 1.52 -3.24
N ARG A 306 1.35 0.28 -2.84
CA ARG A 306 0.62 -0.67 -3.70
C ARG A 306 -0.88 -0.55 -3.56
N PHE A 307 -1.34 -0.51 -2.30
CA PHE A 307 -2.76 -0.47 -1.96
C PHE A 307 -2.99 0.47 -0.79
N ILE A 308 -4.20 0.99 -0.71
CA ILE A 308 -4.71 1.70 0.46
C ILE A 308 -6.03 1.10 0.94
N GLY A 309 -6.19 0.99 2.26
CA GLY A 309 -7.41 0.55 2.92
C GLY A 309 -8.23 1.75 3.37
N LEU A 310 -9.46 1.82 2.89
CA LEU A 310 -10.42 2.90 3.14
C LEU A 310 -11.68 2.40 3.87
N GLY A 311 -11.58 1.28 4.59
CA GLY A 311 -12.68 0.69 5.34
C GLY A 311 -12.50 -0.80 5.59
N GLU A 312 -13.57 -1.46 6.04
CA GLU A 312 -13.51 -2.86 6.52
C GLU A 312 -13.87 -3.90 5.45
N LYS A 313 -14.62 -3.53 4.41
CA LYS A 313 -15.06 -4.46 3.37
C LYS A 313 -13.91 -4.85 2.43
N PRO A 314 -13.97 -6.01 1.74
CA PRO A 314 -12.97 -6.39 0.75
C PRO A 314 -12.76 -5.32 -0.34
N GLU A 315 -13.83 -4.70 -0.77
CA GLU A 315 -13.84 -3.66 -1.80
C GLU A 315 -13.11 -2.38 -1.34
N ASP A 316 -12.97 -2.16 -0.03
CA ASP A 316 -12.32 -0.97 0.54
C ASP A 316 -10.78 -1.04 0.52
N LEU A 317 -10.21 -2.11 -0.01
CA LEU A 317 -8.79 -2.19 -0.32
C LEU A 317 -8.57 -1.86 -1.80
N LEU A 318 -8.10 -0.64 -2.07
CA LEU A 318 -7.95 -0.12 -3.42
C LEU A 318 -6.50 -0.14 -3.89
N PRO A 319 -6.25 -0.42 -5.18
CA PRO A 319 -4.94 -0.17 -5.77
C PRO A 319 -4.63 1.33 -5.68
N PHE A 320 -3.38 1.66 -5.39
CA PHE A 320 -2.96 3.05 -5.26
C PHE A 320 -2.75 3.69 -6.63
N ASP A 321 -3.42 4.81 -6.85
CA ASP A 321 -3.22 5.69 -8.01
C ASP A 321 -2.84 7.08 -7.50
N LYS A 322 -1.60 7.48 -7.74
CA LYS A 322 -1.05 8.73 -7.18
C LYS A 322 -1.80 9.98 -7.67
N GLU A 323 -2.27 10.00 -8.91
CA GLU A 323 -2.99 11.15 -9.44
C GLU A 323 -4.36 11.30 -8.78
N SER A 324 -5.11 10.19 -8.67
CA SER A 324 -6.40 10.17 -7.98
C SER A 324 -6.24 10.50 -6.50
N PHE A 325 -5.16 10.03 -5.86
CA PHE A 325 -4.86 10.29 -4.46
C PHE A 325 -4.56 11.78 -4.22
N VAL A 326 -3.64 12.37 -4.97
CA VAL A 326 -3.30 13.80 -4.85
C VAL A 326 -4.51 14.68 -5.16
N LYS A 327 -5.28 14.34 -6.18
CA LYS A 327 -6.51 15.06 -6.55
C LYS A 327 -7.59 14.97 -5.46
N ALA A 328 -7.66 13.84 -4.72
CA ALA A 328 -8.62 13.68 -3.64
C ALA A 328 -8.27 14.50 -2.39
N ILE A 329 -6.98 14.77 -2.16
CA ILE A 329 -6.48 15.48 -0.98
C ILE A 329 -6.44 17.00 -1.20
N LEU A 330 -5.94 17.45 -2.36
CA LEU A 330 -5.90 18.88 -2.67
C LEU A 330 -7.31 19.41 -2.97
N PRO A 331 -7.65 20.64 -2.52
CA PRO A 331 -8.89 21.30 -2.91
C PRO A 331 -8.94 21.51 -4.42
N GLU A 332 -10.16 21.45 -4.99
CA GLU A 332 -10.40 21.68 -6.42
C GLU A 332 -10.17 23.14 -6.82
#